data_45ef5dcbd2a80923905c5d65e83e1221
#
_entry.id   45ef5dcbd2a80923905c5d65e83e1221
#
_cell.length_a   1.000
_cell.length_b   1.000
_cell.length_c   1.000
_cell.angle_alpha   90.00
_cell.angle_beta   90.00
_cell.angle_gamma   90.00
#
_symmetry.space_group_name_H-M   'P 1'
#
loop_
_entity.id
_entity.type
_entity.pdbx_description
1 polymer ?
#
loop_
_entity_poly.entity_id
_entity_poly.type
_entity_poly.pdbx_seq_one_letter_code
_entity_poly.pdbx_strand_id
1 'polypeptide(L)'
;DREPRFYASVSFNGCVWALLKNAETTDYKNDVEKQVNYYYGINTDGFSGTGVYLRSGIGIMKYVHPDDTNRKEIKAKAEPAIRFAEILLIYAEALNELEDGSSYDIPSWDGSTSYSVKRDVDEMKKGIRQVRRRAGVPDYTMPEYQDRDVFRKKLKRERQIELMAEGQRYFDLRRWKDAEVEESKKNYGCNFYMSDVEEQREQFYTPIEIADLPTAFSRKLYFWPISHDELKRNKRLTQNPGWTYND
;
A
#
# COMPACT_ATOMS: atom_id res chain seq x y z
N ASP A 1 0.53 -19.06 6.64
CA ASP A 1 1.39 -18.59 5.55
C ASP A 1 0.76 -17.41 4.84
N ARG A 2 1.59 -16.48 4.38
CA ARG A 2 1.22 -15.30 3.61
C ARG A 2 1.73 -15.45 2.17
N GLU A 3 1.24 -14.61 1.26
CA GLU A 3 1.75 -14.58 -0.11
C GLU A 3 3.22 -14.09 -0.18
N PRO A 4 3.99 -14.43 -1.23
CA PRO A 4 5.42 -14.09 -1.31
C PRO A 4 5.73 -12.58 -1.19
N ARG A 5 4.84 -11.70 -1.69
CA ARG A 5 5.02 -10.24 -1.58
C ARG A 5 5.02 -9.74 -0.13
N PHE A 6 4.33 -10.43 0.77
CA PHE A 6 4.39 -10.09 2.19
C PHE A 6 5.82 -10.21 2.72
N TYR A 7 6.45 -11.35 2.49
CA TYR A 7 7.83 -11.61 2.97
C TYR A 7 8.88 -10.72 2.29
N ALA A 8 8.61 -10.27 1.06
CA ALA A 8 9.50 -9.37 0.34
C ALA A 8 9.35 -7.89 0.71
N SER A 9 8.20 -7.50 1.27
CA SER A 9 7.85 -6.08 1.42
C SER A 9 7.59 -5.65 2.85
N VAL A 10 7.36 -6.60 3.77
CA VAL A 10 6.95 -6.31 5.15
C VAL A 10 7.99 -6.84 6.13
N SER A 11 8.43 -5.98 7.04
CA SER A 11 9.17 -6.38 8.23
C SER A 11 8.19 -6.80 9.31
N PHE A 12 8.36 -7.99 9.83
CA PHE A 12 7.53 -8.58 10.89
C PHE A 12 8.43 -9.22 11.95
N ASN A 13 7.88 -9.45 13.11
CA ASN A 13 8.62 -10.04 14.21
C ASN A 13 9.21 -11.42 13.85
N GLY A 14 10.50 -11.60 14.02
CA GLY A 14 11.23 -12.80 13.64
C GLY A 14 11.71 -12.87 12.19
N CYS A 15 11.40 -11.88 11.33
CA CYS A 15 11.97 -11.84 9.99
C CYS A 15 13.45 -11.47 9.99
N VAL A 16 14.21 -11.96 9.01
CA VAL A 16 15.58 -11.54 8.77
C VAL A 16 15.59 -10.28 7.94
N TRP A 17 16.14 -9.20 8.48
CA TRP A 17 16.29 -7.96 7.75
C TRP A 17 17.74 -7.78 7.29
N ALA A 18 17.98 -7.69 5.99
CA ALA A 18 19.33 -7.58 5.42
C ALA A 18 20.09 -6.34 5.93
N LEU A 19 19.38 -5.24 6.18
CA LEU A 19 19.96 -4.01 6.75
C LEU A 19 20.65 -4.26 8.09
N LEU A 20 20.15 -5.19 8.90
CA LEU A 20 20.74 -5.55 10.18
C LEU A 20 22.06 -6.31 10.02
N LYS A 21 22.23 -7.06 8.91
CA LYS A 21 23.49 -7.76 8.60
C LYS A 21 24.63 -6.80 8.31
N ASN A 22 24.34 -5.64 7.78
CA ASN A 22 25.31 -4.63 7.37
C ASN A 22 25.53 -3.57 8.46
N ALA A 23 24.96 -3.74 9.64
CA ALA A 23 25.15 -2.80 10.75
C ALA A 23 26.58 -2.86 11.26
N GLU A 24 27.27 -1.71 11.25
CA GLU A 24 28.66 -1.58 11.74
C GLU A 24 28.79 -1.48 13.27
N THR A 25 27.76 -1.85 14.01
CA THR A 25 27.85 -1.87 15.48
C THR A 25 28.57 -3.11 15.95
N THR A 26 29.29 -3.02 17.06
CA THR A 26 29.98 -4.15 17.68
C THR A 26 29.04 -5.30 17.99
N ASP A 27 27.78 -5.01 18.28
CA ASP A 27 26.76 -6.00 18.62
C ASP A 27 26.27 -6.81 17.42
N TYR A 28 26.47 -6.29 16.19
CA TYR A 28 25.99 -6.90 14.94
C TYR A 28 27.12 -7.48 14.06
N LYS A 29 28.39 -7.26 14.41
CA LYS A 29 29.53 -7.68 13.58
C LYS A 29 29.68 -9.20 13.46
N ASN A 30 29.17 -9.93 14.42
CA ASN A 30 29.31 -11.39 14.49
C ASN A 30 28.01 -12.14 14.14
N ASP A 31 26.88 -11.42 13.99
CA ASP A 31 25.61 -12.04 13.67
C ASP A 31 25.46 -12.16 12.13
N VAL A 32 25.62 -13.35 11.63
CA VAL A 32 25.43 -13.67 10.22
C VAL A 32 23.99 -13.44 9.80
N GLU A 33 23.05 -13.59 10.73
CA GLU A 33 21.63 -13.36 10.52
C GLU A 33 20.97 -12.83 11.78
N LYS A 34 20.58 -11.55 11.79
CA LYS A 34 19.79 -11.00 12.89
C LYS A 34 18.33 -10.99 12.54
N GLN A 35 17.52 -11.59 13.39
CA GLN A 35 16.07 -11.51 13.32
C GLN A 35 15.58 -10.21 13.97
N VAL A 36 14.58 -9.61 13.34
CA VAL A 36 13.85 -8.47 13.90
C VAL A 36 13.09 -8.93 15.15
N ASN A 37 13.21 -8.18 16.22
CA ASN A 37 12.53 -8.44 17.49
C ASN A 37 11.64 -7.26 17.87
N TYR A 38 10.34 -7.35 17.56
CA TYR A 38 9.34 -6.30 17.85
C TYR A 38 8.62 -6.48 19.19
N TYR A 39 9.01 -7.45 20.00
CA TYR A 39 8.49 -7.56 21.36
C TYR A 39 8.86 -6.35 22.21
N TYR A 40 8.09 -6.09 23.27
CA TYR A 40 8.40 -5.08 24.27
C TYR A 40 9.73 -5.39 24.96
N GLY A 41 10.62 -4.39 25.06
CA GLY A 41 11.87 -4.55 25.80
C GLY A 41 12.94 -3.52 25.45
N ILE A 42 13.93 -3.38 26.33
CA ILE A 42 14.98 -2.34 26.21
C ILE A 42 15.95 -2.63 25.05
N ASN A 43 16.24 -3.90 24.77
CA ASN A 43 17.18 -4.32 23.74
C ASN A 43 16.48 -4.97 22.53
N THR A 44 15.28 -4.51 22.22
CA THR A 44 14.48 -4.98 21.11
C THR A 44 14.33 -3.90 20.05
N ASP A 45 13.83 -4.27 18.89
CA ASP A 45 13.45 -3.32 17.81
C ASP A 45 12.03 -2.76 18.02
N GLY A 46 11.36 -3.20 19.08
CA GLY A 46 10.00 -2.85 19.45
C GLY A 46 9.88 -1.68 20.42
N PHE A 47 8.76 -1.62 21.11
CA PHE A 47 8.47 -0.60 22.11
C PHE A 47 9.25 -0.85 23.40
N SER A 48 9.91 0.16 23.92
CA SER A 48 10.69 0.09 25.16
C SER A 48 10.14 0.97 26.30
N GLY A 49 8.89 1.44 26.17
CA GLY A 49 8.29 2.36 27.14
C GLY A 49 8.51 3.84 26.84
N THR A 50 9.53 4.18 26.06
CA THR A 50 9.87 5.57 25.70
C THR A 50 10.37 5.66 24.27
N GLY A 51 10.26 6.84 23.64
CA GLY A 51 10.86 7.12 22.35
C GLY A 51 10.02 6.76 21.14
N VAL A 52 10.68 6.69 19.98
CA VAL A 52 10.05 6.35 18.70
C VAL A 52 10.01 4.85 18.54
N TYR A 53 8.84 4.29 18.27
CA TYR A 53 8.62 2.86 18.08
C TYR A 53 7.62 2.59 16.96
N LEU A 54 7.60 1.35 16.50
CA LEU A 54 6.73 0.89 15.45
C LEU A 54 5.36 0.49 16.02
N ARG A 55 4.38 1.41 15.97
CA ARG A 55 3.06 1.26 16.62
C ARG A 55 2.24 0.08 16.11
N SER A 56 2.48 -0.38 14.89
CA SER A 56 1.76 -1.53 14.33
C SER A 56 2.41 -2.87 14.64
N GLY A 57 3.66 -2.88 15.15
CA GLY A 57 4.47 -4.10 15.27
C GLY A 57 4.87 -4.72 13.94
N ILE A 58 4.66 -4.00 12.83
CA ILE A 58 5.08 -4.37 11.47
C ILE A 58 5.65 -3.15 10.75
N GLY A 59 6.66 -3.35 9.91
CA GLY A 59 7.34 -2.29 9.16
C GLY A 59 7.29 -2.52 7.66
N ILE A 60 7.78 -1.56 6.90
CA ILE A 60 7.84 -1.62 5.43
C ILE A 60 9.30 -1.76 5.02
N MET A 61 9.61 -2.81 4.23
CA MET A 61 10.94 -3.08 3.66
C MET A 61 11.02 -2.82 2.16
N LYS A 62 9.91 -2.54 1.50
CA LYS A 62 9.79 -2.54 0.03
C LYS A 62 10.84 -1.70 -0.70
N TYR A 63 11.29 -0.62 -0.08
CA TYR A 63 12.28 0.31 -0.66
C TYR A 63 13.66 0.26 0.01
N VAL A 64 13.88 -0.72 0.87
CA VAL A 64 15.18 -0.90 1.51
C VAL A 64 16.08 -1.73 0.59
N HIS A 65 17.25 -1.19 0.25
CA HIS A 65 18.24 -1.94 -0.51
C HIS A 65 18.97 -2.94 0.42
N PRO A 66 19.23 -4.18 -0.01
CA PRO A 66 19.90 -5.17 0.84
C PRO A 66 21.29 -4.74 1.35
N ASP A 67 21.97 -3.86 0.61
CA ASP A 67 23.30 -3.35 0.96
C ASP A 67 23.25 -2.01 1.72
N ASP A 68 22.07 -1.49 2.06
CA ASP A 68 21.98 -0.30 2.89
C ASP A 68 22.52 -0.59 4.28
N THR A 69 23.26 0.37 4.85
CA THR A 69 23.68 0.32 6.25
C THR A 69 22.92 1.37 7.06
N ASN A 70 22.73 1.10 8.33
CA ASN A 70 22.04 2.03 9.21
C ASN A 70 22.88 3.27 9.61
N ARG A 71 24.15 3.37 9.16
CA ARG A 71 25.06 4.40 9.61
C ARG A 71 25.83 5.17 8.53
N LYS A 72 26.13 4.58 7.36
CA LYS A 72 27.06 5.23 6.42
C LYS A 72 26.67 5.17 4.96
N GLU A 73 26.12 4.09 4.49
CA GLU A 73 25.91 3.90 3.05
C GLU A 73 24.45 3.60 2.76
N ILE A 74 23.79 4.54 2.11
CA ILE A 74 22.49 4.34 1.51
C ILE A 74 22.71 4.24 0.01
N LYS A 75 22.38 3.12 -0.60
CA LYS A 75 22.49 2.92 -2.03
C LYS A 75 21.45 3.74 -2.77
N ALA A 76 21.85 4.32 -3.89
CA ALA A 76 20.91 5.00 -4.78
C ALA A 76 19.82 4.04 -5.23
N LYS A 77 18.57 4.45 -5.09
CA LYS A 77 17.38 3.68 -5.45
C LYS A 77 16.64 4.39 -6.57
N ALA A 78 16.13 3.60 -7.50
CA ALA A 78 15.18 4.14 -8.48
C ALA A 78 13.79 4.16 -7.82
N GLU A 79 13.20 5.35 -7.76
CA GLU A 79 11.80 5.53 -7.37
C GLU A 79 10.97 5.74 -8.63
N PRO A 80 10.35 4.71 -9.19
CA PRO A 80 9.54 4.84 -10.39
C PRO A 80 8.28 5.63 -10.08
N ALA A 81 8.05 6.70 -10.83
CA ALA A 81 6.79 7.45 -10.75
C ALA A 81 5.60 6.59 -11.21
N ILE A 82 5.84 5.76 -12.23
CA ILE A 82 4.86 4.82 -12.78
C ILE A 82 5.56 3.50 -13.05
N ARG A 83 4.98 2.40 -12.60
CA ARG A 83 5.48 1.04 -12.87
C ARG A 83 4.60 0.32 -13.88
N PHE A 84 5.20 -0.58 -14.66
CA PHE A 84 4.45 -1.37 -15.63
C PHE A 84 3.30 -2.19 -14.99
N ALA A 85 3.50 -2.68 -13.76
CA ALA A 85 2.44 -3.36 -13.01
C ALA A 85 1.21 -2.46 -12.78
N GLU A 86 1.41 -1.17 -12.56
CA GLU A 86 0.32 -0.21 -12.41
C GLU A 86 -0.45 -0.06 -13.73
N ILE A 87 0.24 0.08 -14.86
CA ILE A 87 -0.39 0.15 -16.19
C ILE A 87 -1.22 -1.10 -16.48
N LEU A 88 -0.69 -2.28 -16.16
CA LEU A 88 -1.40 -3.54 -16.33
C LEU A 88 -2.69 -3.61 -15.49
N LEU A 89 -2.63 -3.13 -14.25
CA LEU A 89 -3.79 -3.09 -13.37
C LEU A 89 -4.82 -2.03 -13.81
N ILE A 90 -4.36 -0.87 -14.31
CA ILE A 90 -5.23 0.15 -14.91
C ILE A 90 -5.96 -0.42 -16.14
N TYR A 91 -5.23 -1.13 -16.99
CA TYR A 91 -5.83 -1.76 -18.18
C TYR A 91 -6.94 -2.74 -17.82
N ALA A 92 -6.67 -3.65 -16.87
CA ALA A 92 -7.66 -4.62 -16.41
C ALA A 92 -8.87 -3.94 -15.74
N GLU A 93 -8.65 -2.85 -15.01
CA GLU A 93 -9.70 -2.06 -14.38
C GLU A 93 -10.58 -1.37 -15.41
N ALA A 94 -9.97 -0.67 -16.36
CA ALA A 94 -10.70 0.04 -17.41
C ALA A 94 -11.60 -0.89 -18.19
N LEU A 95 -11.10 -2.07 -18.58
CA LEU A 95 -11.91 -3.06 -19.27
C LEU A 95 -13.07 -3.61 -18.43
N ASN A 96 -12.86 -3.80 -17.12
CA ASN A 96 -13.92 -4.28 -16.24
C ASN A 96 -15.06 -3.28 -16.08
N GLU A 97 -14.77 -1.98 -16.18
CA GLU A 97 -15.78 -0.93 -16.01
C GLU A 97 -16.63 -0.69 -17.27
N LEU A 98 -16.26 -1.25 -18.42
CA LEU A 98 -17.08 -1.18 -19.64
C LEU A 98 -18.38 -1.97 -19.46
N GLU A 99 -19.45 -1.51 -20.13
CA GLU A 99 -20.74 -2.20 -20.11
C GLU A 99 -20.66 -3.54 -20.86
N ASP A 100 -21.29 -4.57 -20.29
CA ASP A 100 -21.35 -5.87 -20.93
C ASP A 100 -22.14 -5.80 -22.22
N GLY A 101 -21.57 -6.40 -23.27
CA GLY A 101 -22.17 -6.40 -24.61
C GLY A 101 -21.98 -5.12 -25.42
N SER A 102 -21.44 -4.05 -24.82
CA SER A 102 -21.14 -2.81 -25.52
C SER A 102 -19.72 -2.80 -26.08
N SER A 103 -19.52 -2.10 -27.19
CA SER A 103 -18.22 -1.88 -27.83
C SER A 103 -17.98 -0.38 -27.98
N TYR A 104 -16.74 0.06 -27.75
CA TYR A 104 -16.36 1.47 -27.79
C TYR A 104 -15.16 1.64 -28.71
N ASP A 105 -15.24 2.61 -29.62
CA ASP A 105 -14.14 2.94 -30.50
C ASP A 105 -13.27 4.04 -29.88
N ILE A 106 -12.05 3.66 -29.51
CA ILE A 106 -11.07 4.54 -28.87
C ILE A 106 -10.05 4.98 -29.91
N PRO A 107 -9.94 6.27 -30.23
CA PRO A 107 -8.94 6.76 -31.16
C PRO A 107 -7.52 6.57 -30.60
N SER A 108 -6.55 6.30 -31.48
CA SER A 108 -5.13 6.39 -31.14
C SER A 108 -4.76 7.81 -30.71
N TRP A 109 -3.62 7.95 -30.03
CA TRP A 109 -3.16 9.24 -29.52
C TRP A 109 -3.00 10.33 -30.61
N ASP A 110 -2.67 9.91 -31.84
CA ASP A 110 -2.50 10.78 -33.02
C ASP A 110 -3.77 10.86 -33.90
N GLY A 111 -4.84 10.17 -33.51
CA GLY A 111 -6.11 10.12 -34.27
C GLY A 111 -6.04 9.36 -35.59
N SER A 112 -4.92 8.71 -35.92
CA SER A 112 -4.72 8.03 -37.19
C SER A 112 -5.50 6.71 -37.33
N THR A 113 -5.77 6.07 -36.18
CA THR A 113 -6.47 4.78 -36.09
C THR A 113 -7.47 4.79 -34.95
N SER A 114 -8.36 3.80 -34.93
CA SER A 114 -9.30 3.56 -33.84
C SER A 114 -9.26 2.10 -33.44
N TYR A 115 -9.34 1.87 -32.13
CA TYR A 115 -9.37 0.53 -31.53
C TYR A 115 -10.75 0.26 -30.95
N SER A 116 -11.39 -0.79 -31.42
CA SER A 116 -12.66 -1.24 -30.85
C SER A 116 -12.38 -2.03 -29.57
N VAL A 117 -12.87 -1.54 -28.44
CA VAL A 117 -12.68 -2.15 -27.13
C VAL A 117 -14.02 -2.52 -26.49
N LYS A 118 -14.03 -3.62 -25.78
CA LYS A 118 -15.18 -4.12 -25.02
C LYS A 118 -14.73 -4.75 -23.72
N ARG A 119 -15.65 -4.99 -22.80
CA ARG A 119 -15.36 -5.83 -21.64
C ARG A 119 -15.05 -7.24 -22.13
N ASP A 120 -13.81 -7.65 -21.97
CA ASP A 120 -13.30 -8.92 -22.46
C ASP A 120 -12.40 -9.57 -21.41
N VAL A 121 -12.74 -10.79 -21.00
CA VAL A 121 -12.02 -11.51 -19.93
C VAL A 121 -10.59 -11.85 -20.35
N ASP A 122 -10.37 -12.22 -21.61
CA ASP A 122 -9.02 -12.59 -22.05
C ASP A 122 -8.10 -11.36 -22.16
N GLU A 123 -8.65 -10.20 -22.51
CA GLU A 123 -7.94 -8.93 -22.44
C GLU A 123 -7.66 -8.51 -20.98
N MET A 124 -8.64 -8.64 -20.08
CA MET A 124 -8.45 -8.36 -18.66
C MET A 124 -7.35 -9.23 -18.04
N LYS A 125 -7.26 -10.51 -18.42
CA LYS A 125 -6.18 -11.42 -18.03
C LYS A 125 -4.79 -10.95 -18.46
N LYS A 126 -4.66 -10.33 -19.63
CA LYS A 126 -3.37 -9.78 -20.08
C LYS A 126 -2.82 -8.74 -19.10
N GLY A 127 -3.69 -8.01 -18.43
CA GLY A 127 -3.32 -7.10 -17.36
C GLY A 127 -2.99 -7.84 -16.05
N ILE A 128 -4.00 -8.24 -15.31
CA ILE A 128 -3.86 -8.65 -13.91
C ILE A 128 -3.11 -9.98 -13.71
N ARG A 129 -3.27 -10.94 -14.64
CA ARG A 129 -2.61 -12.25 -14.56
C ARG A 129 -1.08 -12.15 -14.54
N GLN A 130 -0.49 -11.20 -15.27
CA GLN A 130 0.96 -11.00 -15.29
C GLN A 130 1.49 -10.57 -13.93
N VAL A 131 0.77 -9.66 -13.26
CA VAL A 131 1.09 -9.19 -11.92
C VAL A 131 1.05 -10.35 -10.91
N ARG A 132 -0.03 -11.13 -10.95
CA ARG A 132 -0.23 -12.27 -10.04
C ARG A 132 0.81 -13.37 -10.26
N ARG A 133 1.11 -13.73 -11.51
CA ARG A 133 2.14 -14.73 -11.85
C ARG A 133 3.52 -14.33 -11.33
N ARG A 134 3.91 -13.07 -11.55
CA ARG A 134 5.18 -12.56 -11.01
C ARG A 134 5.21 -12.63 -9.48
N ALA A 135 4.09 -12.39 -8.83
CA ALA A 135 3.94 -12.46 -7.37
C ALA A 135 3.91 -13.90 -6.83
N GLY A 136 3.93 -14.93 -7.69
CA GLY A 136 3.85 -16.32 -7.28
C GLY A 136 2.49 -16.76 -6.74
N VAL A 137 1.41 -16.03 -7.10
CA VAL A 137 0.04 -16.35 -6.68
C VAL A 137 -0.81 -16.82 -7.87
N PRO A 138 -1.80 -17.72 -7.66
CA PRO A 138 -2.62 -18.24 -8.75
C PRO A 138 -3.46 -17.14 -9.40
N ASP A 139 -3.80 -17.33 -10.67
CA ASP A 139 -4.73 -16.49 -11.39
C ASP A 139 -6.15 -16.60 -10.80
N TYR A 140 -7.01 -15.66 -11.11
CA TYR A 140 -8.42 -15.73 -10.76
C TYR A 140 -9.14 -16.75 -11.65
N THR A 141 -10.23 -17.29 -11.15
CA THR A 141 -11.08 -18.24 -11.88
C THR A 141 -11.97 -17.53 -12.89
N MET A 142 -12.46 -18.28 -13.88
CA MET A 142 -13.39 -17.71 -14.89
C MET A 142 -14.64 -17.09 -14.27
N PRO A 143 -15.35 -17.72 -13.30
CA PRO A 143 -16.48 -17.07 -12.65
C PRO A 143 -16.12 -15.73 -11.97
N GLU A 144 -14.93 -15.63 -11.36
CA GLU A 144 -14.47 -14.38 -10.73
C GLU A 144 -14.21 -13.26 -11.76
N TYR A 145 -13.72 -13.60 -12.94
CA TYR A 145 -13.56 -12.63 -14.04
C TYR A 145 -14.89 -12.23 -14.68
N GLN A 146 -15.82 -13.15 -14.80
CA GLN A 146 -17.11 -12.90 -15.45
C GLN A 146 -18.02 -12.00 -14.61
N ASP A 147 -17.98 -12.14 -13.29
CA ASP A 147 -18.72 -11.28 -12.38
C ASP A 147 -17.98 -9.94 -12.20
N ARG A 148 -18.56 -8.86 -12.73
CA ARG A 148 -17.98 -7.50 -12.69
C ARG A 148 -17.67 -7.02 -11.28
N ASP A 149 -18.59 -7.23 -10.35
CA ASP A 149 -18.44 -6.69 -8.99
C ASP A 149 -17.49 -7.54 -8.15
N VAL A 150 -17.48 -8.84 -8.33
CA VAL A 150 -16.50 -9.73 -7.72
C VAL A 150 -15.10 -9.38 -8.24
N PHE A 151 -14.94 -9.25 -9.55
CA PHE A 151 -13.64 -8.91 -10.13
C PHE A 151 -13.17 -7.52 -9.70
N ARG A 152 -14.05 -6.51 -9.67
CA ARG A 152 -13.73 -5.16 -9.16
C ARG A 152 -13.18 -5.21 -7.74
N LYS A 153 -13.80 -5.95 -6.83
CA LYS A 153 -13.30 -6.10 -5.45
C LYS A 153 -11.91 -6.76 -5.41
N LYS A 154 -11.72 -7.80 -6.22
CA LYS A 154 -10.44 -8.51 -6.31
C LYS A 154 -9.34 -7.64 -6.91
N LEU A 155 -9.63 -6.90 -7.96
CA LEU A 155 -8.70 -5.97 -8.59
C LEU A 155 -8.32 -4.83 -7.63
N LYS A 156 -9.28 -4.23 -6.92
CA LYS A 156 -9.01 -3.22 -5.89
C LYS A 156 -8.06 -3.78 -4.81
N ARG A 157 -8.28 -5.02 -4.39
CA ARG A 157 -7.40 -5.70 -3.42
C ARG A 157 -6.02 -5.98 -4.00
N GLU A 158 -5.93 -6.43 -5.26
CA GLU A 158 -4.66 -6.67 -5.94
C GLU A 158 -3.84 -5.38 -6.07
N ARG A 159 -4.47 -4.26 -6.46
CA ARG A 159 -3.81 -2.95 -6.50
C ARG A 159 -3.29 -2.54 -5.12
N GLN A 160 -4.07 -2.73 -4.06
CA GLN A 160 -3.68 -2.40 -2.70
C GLN A 160 -2.42 -3.16 -2.27
N ILE A 161 -2.33 -4.45 -2.60
CA ILE A 161 -1.19 -5.30 -2.24
C ILE A 161 0.02 -4.98 -3.12
N GLU A 162 -0.17 -4.93 -4.43
CA GLU A 162 0.90 -4.73 -5.41
C GLU A 162 1.56 -3.35 -5.27
N LEU A 163 0.76 -2.32 -5.06
CA LEU A 163 1.20 -0.92 -4.99
C LEU A 163 1.34 -0.43 -3.52
N MET A 164 1.46 -1.36 -2.57
CA MET A 164 1.68 -1.02 -1.17
C MET A 164 2.92 -0.14 -1.00
N ALA A 165 2.80 0.92 -0.21
CA ALA A 165 3.85 1.92 0.06
C ALA A 165 4.30 2.76 -1.16
N GLU A 166 3.53 2.78 -2.26
CA GLU A 166 3.81 3.58 -3.45
C GLU A 166 2.93 4.85 -3.57
N GLY A 167 2.16 5.17 -2.54
CA GLY A 167 1.29 6.35 -2.53
C GLY A 167 -0.04 6.17 -3.29
N GLN A 168 -0.18 5.15 -4.12
CA GLN A 168 -1.34 4.97 -5.00
C GLN A 168 -2.66 4.77 -4.25
N ARG A 169 -2.64 4.15 -3.07
CA ARG A 169 -3.86 3.86 -2.28
C ARG A 169 -4.66 5.12 -1.96
N TYR A 170 -3.99 6.24 -1.66
CA TYR A 170 -4.64 7.52 -1.41
C TYR A 170 -5.52 7.97 -2.57
N PHE A 171 -4.98 7.92 -3.79
CA PHE A 171 -5.70 8.32 -5.00
C PHE A 171 -6.77 7.30 -5.39
N ASP A 172 -6.47 6.01 -5.27
CA ASP A 172 -7.41 4.92 -5.55
C ASP A 172 -8.69 5.04 -4.71
N LEU A 173 -8.56 5.25 -3.40
CA LEU A 173 -9.72 5.40 -2.51
C LEU A 173 -10.59 6.61 -2.88
N ARG A 174 -9.96 7.70 -3.33
CA ARG A 174 -10.68 8.91 -3.73
C ARG A 174 -11.40 8.75 -5.06
N ARG A 175 -10.73 8.23 -6.08
CA ARG A 175 -11.36 8.03 -7.40
C ARG A 175 -12.45 6.95 -7.38
N TRP A 176 -12.34 5.93 -6.52
CA TRP A 176 -13.38 4.93 -6.31
C TRP A 176 -14.50 5.41 -5.37
N LYS A 177 -14.30 6.51 -4.68
CA LYS A 177 -15.19 7.01 -3.60
C LYS A 177 -15.33 6.02 -2.43
N ASP A 178 -14.30 5.23 -2.19
CA ASP A 178 -14.25 4.26 -1.09
C ASP A 178 -13.68 4.87 0.21
N ALA A 179 -13.12 6.10 0.14
CA ALA A 179 -12.40 6.70 1.27
C ALA A 179 -13.28 6.90 2.52
N GLU A 180 -14.57 7.24 2.36
CA GLU A 180 -15.49 7.38 3.49
C GLU A 180 -15.59 6.10 4.33
N VAL A 181 -15.54 4.94 3.68
CA VAL A 181 -15.64 3.63 4.35
C VAL A 181 -14.27 3.16 4.81
N GLU A 182 -13.28 3.20 3.91
CA GLU A 182 -11.98 2.59 4.16
C GLU A 182 -11.11 3.39 5.15
N GLU A 183 -11.12 4.73 5.06
CA GLU A 183 -10.35 5.60 5.97
C GLU A 183 -11.08 5.88 7.30
N SER A 184 -12.32 5.42 7.46
CA SER A 184 -13.05 5.46 8.73
C SER A 184 -12.97 4.16 9.53
N LYS A 185 -12.29 3.14 9.00
CA LYS A 185 -12.06 1.89 9.73
C LYS A 185 -11.01 2.08 10.82
N LYS A 186 -11.20 1.41 11.94
CA LYS A 186 -10.20 1.36 13.00
C LYS A 186 -8.90 0.73 12.50
N ASN A 187 -7.78 1.26 12.93
CA ASN A 187 -6.48 0.69 12.65
C ASN A 187 -6.09 -0.30 13.74
N TYR A 188 -5.52 -1.42 13.34
CA TYR A 188 -5.07 -2.47 14.25
C TYR A 188 -3.60 -2.81 13.98
N GLY A 189 -2.91 -3.20 15.03
CA GLY A 189 -1.53 -3.68 14.97
C GLY A 189 -1.33 -4.85 15.93
N CYS A 190 -0.11 -5.37 15.98
CA CYS A 190 0.27 -6.33 17.00
C CYS A 190 0.22 -5.68 18.39
N ASN A 191 0.05 -6.49 19.42
CA ASN A 191 0.10 -6.04 20.80
C ASN A 191 1.55 -5.79 21.24
N PHE A 192 2.09 -4.63 20.86
CA PHE A 192 3.49 -4.24 21.09
C PHE A 192 3.84 -4.00 22.59
N TYR A 193 2.89 -4.18 23.50
CA TYR A 193 3.15 -4.16 24.95
C TYR A 193 3.61 -5.52 25.49
N MET A 194 3.56 -6.57 24.67
CA MET A 194 3.92 -7.93 25.06
C MET A 194 5.41 -8.18 24.86
N SER A 195 6.06 -8.72 25.89
CA SER A 195 7.49 -9.08 25.89
C SER A 195 7.75 -10.47 25.30
N ASP A 196 9.03 -10.79 25.08
CA ASP A 196 9.50 -12.08 24.58
C ASP A 196 9.58 -13.15 25.68
N VAL A 197 8.58 -13.21 26.56
CA VAL A 197 8.43 -14.31 27.52
C VAL A 197 7.36 -15.28 27.02
N GLU A 198 7.51 -16.56 27.35
CA GLU A 198 6.70 -17.63 26.77
C GLU A 198 5.18 -17.36 26.86
N GLU A 199 4.74 -16.86 28.01
CA GLU A 199 3.33 -16.60 28.29
C GLU A 199 2.75 -15.41 27.50
N GLN A 200 3.60 -14.53 26.94
CA GLN A 200 3.20 -13.31 26.24
C GLN A 200 3.43 -13.38 24.71
N ARG A 201 4.24 -14.31 24.23
CA ARG A 201 4.58 -14.42 22.80
C ARG A 201 3.38 -14.53 21.89
N GLU A 202 2.41 -15.37 22.25
CA GLU A 202 1.18 -15.52 21.45
C GLU A 202 0.31 -14.27 21.54
N GLN A 203 0.27 -13.61 22.68
CA GLN A 203 -0.51 -12.40 22.90
C GLN A 203 -0.01 -11.23 22.06
N PHE A 204 1.30 -11.19 21.70
CA PHE A 204 1.85 -10.20 20.78
C PHE A 204 1.10 -10.19 19.44
N TYR A 205 0.66 -11.34 18.94
CA TYR A 205 -0.05 -11.45 17.68
C TYR A 205 -1.56 -11.20 17.80
N THR A 206 -2.07 -10.94 19.00
CA THR A 206 -3.46 -10.53 19.21
C THR A 206 -3.63 -9.08 18.77
N PRO A 207 -4.49 -8.79 17.78
CA PRO A 207 -4.65 -7.42 17.29
C PRO A 207 -5.18 -6.48 18.37
N ILE A 208 -4.51 -5.34 18.53
CA ILE A 208 -4.98 -4.22 19.37
C ILE A 208 -5.30 -3.01 18.49
N GLU A 209 -6.25 -2.19 18.92
CA GLU A 209 -6.57 -0.93 18.23
C GLU A 209 -5.43 0.08 18.44
N ILE A 210 -5.01 0.72 17.34
CA ILE A 210 -4.04 1.82 17.36
C ILE A 210 -4.83 3.13 17.38
N ALA A 211 -5.18 3.59 18.58
CA ALA A 211 -6.05 4.72 18.79
C ALA A 211 -5.47 6.08 18.34
N ASP A 212 -4.15 6.18 18.22
CA ASP A 212 -3.45 7.43 17.87
C ASP A 212 -3.56 7.80 16.37
N LEU A 213 -4.01 6.86 15.54
CA LEU A 213 -4.17 7.12 14.11
C LEU A 213 -5.60 7.62 13.83
N PRO A 214 -5.75 8.73 13.09
CA PRO A 214 -7.07 9.23 12.74
C PRO A 214 -7.84 8.22 11.91
N THR A 215 -9.09 7.97 12.30
CA THR A 215 -10.00 7.03 11.63
C THR A 215 -11.28 7.71 11.18
N ALA A 216 -11.27 9.02 11.01
CA ALA A 216 -12.42 9.79 10.59
C ALA A 216 -12.16 10.41 9.21
N PHE A 217 -12.98 10.06 8.25
CA PHE A 217 -13.00 10.71 6.95
C PHE A 217 -14.25 11.59 6.84
N SER A 218 -14.09 12.78 6.28
CA SER A 218 -15.21 13.65 5.92
C SER A 218 -15.16 13.98 4.43
N ARG A 219 -16.32 14.24 3.81
CA ARG A 219 -16.42 14.49 2.36
C ARG A 219 -15.54 15.63 1.86
N LYS A 220 -15.23 16.62 2.69
CA LYS A 220 -14.32 17.70 2.33
C LYS A 220 -12.92 17.18 1.95
N LEU A 221 -12.49 16.05 2.50
CA LEU A 221 -11.17 15.42 2.26
C LEU A 221 -11.02 14.77 0.88
N TYR A 222 -12.05 14.75 0.05
CA TYR A 222 -11.90 14.42 -1.36
C TYR A 222 -11.13 15.48 -2.15
N PHE A 223 -11.14 16.72 -1.68
CA PHE A 223 -10.41 17.84 -2.27
C PHE A 223 -9.56 18.53 -1.21
N TRP A 224 -8.36 18.91 -1.58
CA TRP A 224 -7.53 19.73 -0.71
C TRP A 224 -8.08 21.14 -0.61
N PRO A 225 -7.90 21.84 0.52
CA PRO A 225 -8.24 23.26 0.60
C PRO A 225 -7.35 24.07 -0.33
N ILE A 226 -7.92 25.10 -0.94
CA ILE A 226 -7.13 26.12 -1.63
C ILE A 226 -6.44 26.98 -0.57
N SER A 227 -5.14 27.20 -0.71
CA SER A 227 -4.39 27.95 0.30
C SER A 227 -4.96 29.35 0.51
N HIS A 228 -4.93 29.81 1.73
CA HIS A 228 -5.42 31.15 2.09
C HIS A 228 -4.77 32.26 1.27
N ASP A 229 -3.47 32.14 0.98
CA ASP A 229 -2.74 33.14 0.19
C ASP A 229 -3.22 33.20 -1.26
N GLU A 230 -3.59 32.08 -1.86
CA GLU A 230 -4.14 32.06 -3.22
C GLU A 230 -5.56 32.67 -3.25
N LEU A 231 -6.38 32.39 -2.26
CA LEU A 231 -7.70 33.02 -2.12
C LEU A 231 -7.59 34.55 -1.93
N LYS A 232 -6.56 35.04 -1.22
CA LYS A 232 -6.31 36.48 -1.08
C LYS A 232 -5.86 37.13 -2.40
N ARG A 233 -5.00 36.44 -3.16
CA ARG A 233 -4.46 36.94 -4.43
C ARG A 233 -5.51 36.98 -5.53
N ASN A 234 -6.36 35.98 -5.58
CA ASN A 234 -7.38 35.86 -6.61
C ASN A 234 -8.78 35.76 -6.03
N LYS A 235 -9.45 36.90 -5.96
CA LYS A 235 -10.82 37.03 -5.41
C LYS A 235 -11.91 36.33 -6.24
N ARG A 236 -11.57 35.77 -7.41
CA ARG A 236 -12.48 34.93 -8.20
C ARG A 236 -12.44 33.46 -7.79
N LEU A 237 -11.46 33.07 -6.96
CA LEU A 237 -11.41 31.72 -6.40
C LEU A 237 -12.39 31.60 -5.24
N THR A 238 -13.08 30.50 -5.22
CA THR A 238 -13.91 30.07 -4.09
C THR A 238 -13.28 28.83 -3.48
N GLN A 239 -13.39 28.69 -2.16
CA GLN A 239 -12.85 27.53 -1.46
C GLN A 239 -13.57 26.24 -1.89
N ASN A 240 -12.87 25.14 -1.82
CA ASN A 240 -13.45 23.83 -2.10
C ASN A 240 -14.57 23.48 -1.10
N PRO A 241 -15.59 22.70 -1.51
CA PRO A 241 -16.73 22.37 -0.68
C PRO A 241 -16.34 21.76 0.67
N GLY A 242 -16.91 22.29 1.73
CA GLY A 242 -16.69 21.81 3.10
C GLY A 242 -15.47 22.42 3.80
N TRP A 243 -14.67 23.23 3.11
CA TRP A 243 -13.57 24.01 3.68
C TRP A 243 -14.02 25.47 3.88
N THR A 244 -13.50 26.13 4.91
CA THR A 244 -13.76 27.54 5.16
C THR A 244 -12.62 28.41 4.59
N TYR A 245 -12.81 29.73 4.58
CA TYR A 245 -11.77 30.66 4.14
C TYR A 245 -10.52 30.61 5.04
N ASN A 246 -10.65 30.19 6.29
CA ASN A 246 -9.60 30.17 7.31
C ASN A 246 -9.00 28.77 7.56
N ASP A 247 -9.44 27.76 6.83
CA ASP A 247 -8.92 26.38 6.96
C ASP A 247 -7.57 26.21 6.27
#